data_ef345cde4e366a62a333161ece529f4f
#
_entry.id   ef345cde4e366a62a333161ece529f4f
#
_cell.length_a   1.000
_cell.length_b   1.000
_cell.length_c   1.000
_cell.angle_alpha   90.00
_cell.angle_beta   90.00
_cell.angle_gamma   90.00
#
_symmetry.space_group_name_H-M   'P 1'
#
loop_
_entity.id
_entity.type
_entity.pdbx_description
1 polymer ?
#
loop_
_entity_poly.entity_id
_entity_poly.type
_entity_poly.pdbx_seq_one_letter_code
_entity_poly.pdbx_strand_id
1 'polypeptide(L)'
;MKIALLSEKYTPDIGGLAISTERLARLLPSAGHHVYVLCPSPNLLPSEKRTLTSNGVSVTRFGTRKRVDDTLVDWFEIIVEEHRRAPFDVLHAYFLTQAGFVATYAGKYLNVPSVVSIRGNDIERAAFDPARFSHTLYALQNASVVTTNASELVKKAKAFFDRDIILIPNGIDTDHFKPLEQISRLLQTMRLIPPEASGLPSYFGMKQTSPFQLTVGFVGELREKKGLKVLLPAFAQVNQKRPTTLLIVGVVRQGEDKQFFDEFFTLHPNLQIFVTGFISPGDLPHYYSLMDVFVHPSLRDGLPNAVLEAMACERPVVATPVGGVLDVVKDSENGLIVPANDAESLSNAILKLLEDQPLRNRLGKAARETIQKEFTLQKELDLNLKLYKTLRLKD
;
A
#
# COMPACT_ATOMS: atom_id res chain seq x y z
N MET A 1 -3.33 -13.41 -23.49
CA MET A 1 -2.75 -14.37 -22.53
C MET A 1 -3.77 -14.70 -21.47
N LYS A 2 -3.70 -15.89 -20.93
CA LYS A 2 -4.42 -16.30 -19.72
C LYS A 2 -3.44 -16.27 -18.54
N ILE A 3 -3.66 -15.35 -17.59
CA ILE A 3 -2.73 -15.07 -16.50
C ILE A 3 -3.39 -15.46 -15.17
N ALA A 4 -2.73 -16.31 -14.38
CA ALA A 4 -3.16 -16.59 -13.03
C ALA A 4 -2.45 -15.64 -12.05
N LEU A 5 -3.21 -14.89 -11.26
CA LEU A 5 -2.71 -14.07 -10.15
C LEU A 5 -2.96 -14.80 -8.84
N LEU A 6 -1.90 -15.13 -8.11
CA LEU A 6 -1.96 -15.79 -6.82
C LEU A 6 -1.70 -14.76 -5.72
N SER A 7 -2.60 -14.64 -4.77
CA SER A 7 -2.45 -13.72 -3.65
C SER A 7 -3.11 -14.25 -2.39
N GLU A 8 -2.46 -14.04 -1.25
CA GLU A 8 -3.02 -14.39 0.06
C GLU A 8 -4.19 -13.48 0.46
N LYS A 9 -4.35 -12.33 -0.20
CA LYS A 9 -5.44 -11.37 0.01
C LYS A 9 -5.88 -10.74 -1.31
N TYR A 10 -7.18 -10.58 -1.46
CA TYR A 10 -7.80 -9.91 -2.60
C TYR A 10 -9.09 -9.20 -2.14
N THR A 11 -9.50 -8.13 -2.83
CA THR A 11 -10.73 -7.39 -2.49
C THR A 11 -11.92 -8.33 -2.23
N PRO A 12 -12.72 -8.16 -1.16
CA PRO A 12 -12.81 -7.00 -0.26
C PRO A 12 -11.84 -7.01 0.94
N ASP A 13 -10.80 -7.84 0.96
CA ASP A 13 -9.80 -7.82 2.01
C ASP A 13 -9.09 -6.46 2.04
N ILE A 14 -8.80 -5.95 3.23
CA ILE A 14 -8.14 -4.66 3.43
C ILE A 14 -6.62 -4.83 3.46
N GLY A 15 -5.90 -3.92 2.80
CA GLY A 15 -4.45 -3.80 2.88
C GLY A 15 -3.75 -3.67 1.53
N GLY A 16 -2.50 -3.23 1.56
CA GLY A 16 -1.71 -2.93 0.37
C GLY A 16 -1.52 -4.10 -0.60
N LEU A 17 -1.50 -5.35 -0.09
CA LEU A 17 -1.43 -6.55 -0.92
C LEU A 17 -2.70 -6.72 -1.77
N ALA A 18 -3.87 -6.64 -1.13
CA ALA A 18 -5.15 -6.77 -1.83
C ALA A 18 -5.32 -5.67 -2.90
N ILE A 19 -5.00 -4.42 -2.55
CA ILE A 19 -5.05 -3.27 -3.46
C ILE A 19 -4.11 -3.47 -4.65
N SER A 20 -2.88 -3.93 -4.42
CA SER A 20 -1.90 -4.13 -5.50
C SER A 20 -2.30 -5.26 -6.44
N THR A 21 -2.82 -6.37 -5.90
CA THR A 21 -3.28 -7.50 -6.71
C THR A 21 -4.52 -7.12 -7.52
N GLU A 22 -5.49 -6.43 -6.89
CA GLU A 22 -6.69 -5.96 -7.56
C GLU A 22 -6.36 -4.99 -8.70
N ARG A 23 -5.45 -4.03 -8.44
CA ARG A 23 -5.03 -3.05 -9.44
C ARG A 23 -4.51 -3.73 -10.71
N LEU A 24 -3.57 -4.68 -10.58
CA LEU A 24 -3.06 -5.41 -11.74
C LEU A 24 -4.16 -6.29 -12.37
N ALA A 25 -4.99 -6.96 -11.58
CA ALA A 25 -6.10 -7.77 -12.07
C ALA A 25 -7.09 -6.96 -12.93
N ARG A 26 -7.31 -5.68 -12.60
CA ARG A 26 -8.18 -4.77 -13.37
C ARG A 26 -7.51 -4.19 -14.62
N LEU A 27 -6.19 -4.00 -14.59
CA LEU A 27 -5.46 -3.43 -15.71
C LEU A 27 -5.24 -4.42 -16.85
N LEU A 28 -4.99 -5.68 -16.56
CA LEU A 28 -4.68 -6.67 -17.57
C LEU A 28 -5.81 -6.95 -18.59
N PRO A 29 -7.10 -7.00 -18.19
CA PRO A 29 -8.21 -7.16 -19.15
C PRO A 29 -8.33 -6.00 -20.13
N SER A 30 -8.03 -4.76 -19.75
CA SER A 30 -8.05 -3.62 -20.68
C SER A 30 -7.00 -3.75 -21.79
N ALA A 31 -5.95 -4.56 -21.56
CA ALA A 31 -4.92 -4.90 -22.55
C ALA A 31 -5.23 -6.23 -23.30
N GLY A 32 -6.46 -6.75 -23.21
CA GLY A 32 -6.90 -7.95 -23.92
C GLY A 32 -6.45 -9.27 -23.29
N HIS A 33 -6.19 -9.32 -21.99
CA HIS A 33 -5.79 -10.52 -21.27
C HIS A 33 -6.90 -11.07 -20.38
N HIS A 34 -6.97 -12.41 -20.23
CA HIS A 34 -7.86 -13.07 -19.30
C HIS A 34 -7.15 -13.29 -17.96
N VAL A 35 -7.75 -12.87 -16.87
CA VAL A 35 -7.16 -12.92 -15.55
C VAL A 35 -7.93 -13.87 -14.64
N TYR A 36 -7.21 -14.76 -13.98
CA TYR A 36 -7.71 -15.65 -12.93
C TYR A 36 -7.03 -15.30 -11.62
N VAL A 37 -7.79 -14.81 -10.64
CA VAL A 37 -7.29 -14.57 -9.28
C VAL A 37 -7.61 -15.80 -8.44
N LEU A 38 -6.58 -16.35 -7.80
CA LEU A 38 -6.70 -17.49 -6.88
C LEU A 38 -6.30 -17.01 -5.49
N CYS A 39 -7.26 -17.02 -4.55
CA CYS A 39 -7.09 -16.46 -3.22
C CYS A 39 -7.71 -17.35 -2.14
N PRO A 40 -6.95 -17.79 -1.11
CA PRO A 40 -7.51 -18.52 0.02
C PRO A 40 -8.45 -17.62 0.83
N SER A 41 -9.47 -18.23 1.45
CA SER A 41 -10.45 -17.51 2.26
C SER A 41 -10.76 -18.27 3.55
N PRO A 42 -10.51 -17.68 4.72
CA PRO A 42 -10.86 -18.30 6.00
C PRO A 42 -12.38 -18.36 6.25
N ASN A 43 -13.18 -17.68 5.41
CA ASN A 43 -14.64 -17.63 5.52
C ASN A 43 -15.34 -18.74 4.74
N LEU A 44 -14.59 -19.61 4.06
CA LEU A 44 -15.10 -20.78 3.35
C LEU A 44 -14.67 -22.06 4.08
N LEU A 45 -15.52 -23.08 4.02
CA LEU A 45 -15.16 -24.40 4.54
C LEU A 45 -14.02 -25.02 3.73
N PRO A 46 -13.16 -25.86 4.35
CA PRO A 46 -12.21 -26.65 3.60
C PRO A 46 -12.89 -27.41 2.45
N SER A 47 -12.27 -27.47 1.29
CA SER A 47 -12.83 -28.04 0.04
C SER A 47 -13.92 -27.21 -0.65
N GLU A 48 -14.44 -26.15 -0.04
CA GLU A 48 -15.36 -25.23 -0.70
C GLU A 48 -14.57 -24.28 -1.61
N LYS A 49 -15.06 -24.10 -2.85
CA LYS A 49 -14.55 -23.05 -3.76
C LYS A 49 -15.70 -22.29 -4.39
N ARG A 50 -15.52 -20.96 -4.55
CA ARG A 50 -16.49 -20.07 -5.20
C ARG A 50 -15.76 -19.24 -6.25
N THR A 51 -16.28 -19.24 -7.46
CA THR A 51 -15.73 -18.42 -8.56
C THR A 51 -16.75 -17.39 -8.98
N LEU A 52 -16.32 -16.13 -9.05
CA LEU A 52 -17.08 -15.01 -9.60
C LEU A 52 -16.29 -14.42 -10.75
N THR A 53 -16.98 -14.20 -11.88
CA THR A 53 -16.37 -13.58 -13.07
C THR A 53 -17.03 -12.25 -13.35
N SER A 54 -16.22 -11.20 -13.48
CA SER A 54 -16.66 -9.86 -13.82
C SER A 54 -15.56 -9.12 -14.58
N ASN A 55 -15.93 -8.39 -15.63
CA ASN A 55 -15.04 -7.50 -16.38
C ASN A 55 -13.71 -8.17 -16.83
N GLY A 56 -13.75 -9.42 -17.29
CA GLY A 56 -12.56 -10.15 -17.75
C GLY A 56 -11.68 -10.74 -16.64
N VAL A 57 -12.11 -10.62 -15.37
CA VAL A 57 -11.43 -11.18 -14.21
C VAL A 57 -12.29 -12.28 -13.59
N SER A 58 -11.76 -13.48 -13.47
CA SER A 58 -12.36 -14.59 -12.72
C SER A 58 -11.66 -14.71 -11.36
N VAL A 59 -12.40 -14.55 -10.27
CA VAL A 59 -11.89 -14.64 -8.91
C VAL A 59 -12.38 -15.93 -8.27
N THR A 60 -11.47 -16.85 -8.01
CA THR A 60 -11.75 -18.09 -7.29
C THR A 60 -11.24 -17.96 -5.85
N ARG A 61 -12.18 -17.98 -4.89
CA ARG A 61 -11.89 -18.11 -3.46
C ARG A 61 -12.10 -19.55 -3.04
N PHE A 62 -11.19 -20.07 -2.21
CA PHE A 62 -11.26 -21.44 -1.71
C PHE A 62 -10.97 -21.47 -0.21
N GLY A 63 -11.56 -22.46 0.47
CA GLY A 63 -11.47 -22.57 1.93
C GLY A 63 -10.06 -22.89 2.41
N THR A 64 -9.66 -22.30 3.54
CA THR A 64 -8.38 -22.62 4.19
C THR A 64 -8.51 -23.83 5.10
N ARG A 65 -7.44 -24.63 5.21
CA ARG A 65 -7.34 -25.74 6.16
C ARG A 65 -6.67 -25.28 7.46
N LYS A 66 -6.81 -26.10 8.52
CA LYS A 66 -6.18 -25.84 9.82
C LYS A 66 -4.64 -25.77 9.71
N ARG A 67 -4.05 -26.64 8.89
CA ARG A 67 -2.61 -26.59 8.58
C ARG A 67 -2.40 -25.81 7.29
N VAL A 68 -1.41 -24.94 7.32
CA VAL A 68 -1.04 -24.12 6.15
C VAL A 68 -0.65 -24.99 4.98
N ASP A 69 0.16 -26.02 5.21
CA ASP A 69 0.64 -26.92 4.17
C ASP A 69 -0.51 -27.60 3.39
N ASP A 70 -1.57 -28.02 4.10
CA ASP A 70 -2.75 -28.60 3.46
C ASP A 70 -3.48 -27.59 2.56
N THR A 71 -3.50 -26.31 2.97
CA THR A 71 -4.03 -25.23 2.13
C THR A 71 -3.17 -24.99 0.88
N LEU A 72 -1.84 -25.15 0.97
CA LEU A 72 -0.95 -25.03 -0.18
C LEU A 72 -1.17 -26.17 -1.18
N VAL A 73 -1.46 -27.38 -0.70
CA VAL A 73 -1.84 -28.53 -1.55
C VAL A 73 -3.14 -28.24 -2.29
N ASP A 74 -4.20 -27.80 -1.58
CA ASP A 74 -5.46 -27.43 -2.22
C ASP A 74 -5.26 -26.32 -3.28
N TRP A 75 -4.42 -25.33 -2.98
CA TRP A 75 -4.12 -24.27 -3.94
C TRP A 75 -3.42 -24.78 -5.19
N PHE A 76 -2.43 -25.66 -5.01
CA PHE A 76 -1.73 -26.31 -6.11
C PHE A 76 -2.71 -27.13 -6.98
N GLU A 77 -3.57 -27.96 -6.37
CA GLU A 77 -4.54 -28.77 -7.09
C GLU A 77 -5.51 -27.92 -7.91
N ILE A 78 -6.00 -26.80 -7.35
CA ILE A 78 -6.85 -25.84 -8.06
C ILE A 78 -6.13 -25.26 -9.29
N ILE A 79 -4.86 -24.89 -9.17
CA ILE A 79 -4.07 -24.38 -10.31
C ILE A 79 -3.96 -25.46 -11.41
N VAL A 80 -3.65 -26.69 -11.04
CA VAL A 80 -3.53 -27.82 -11.98
C VAL A 80 -4.86 -28.11 -12.67
N GLU A 81 -5.96 -28.13 -11.91
CA GLU A 81 -7.31 -28.33 -12.47
C GLU A 81 -7.69 -27.23 -13.47
N GLU A 82 -7.51 -25.95 -13.10
CA GLU A 82 -7.85 -24.84 -13.98
C GLU A 82 -6.92 -24.75 -15.20
N HIS A 83 -5.65 -25.10 -15.05
CA HIS A 83 -4.71 -25.18 -16.17
C HIS A 83 -5.09 -26.27 -17.17
N ARG A 84 -5.51 -27.46 -16.69
CA ARG A 84 -5.98 -28.55 -17.54
C ARG A 84 -7.23 -28.21 -18.34
N ARG A 85 -8.14 -27.40 -17.75
CA ARG A 85 -9.34 -26.91 -18.44
C ARG A 85 -9.02 -25.90 -19.52
N ALA A 86 -8.13 -24.97 -19.22
CA ALA A 86 -7.65 -23.96 -20.14
C ALA A 86 -6.26 -23.49 -19.70
N PRO A 87 -5.20 -23.75 -20.49
CA PRO A 87 -3.83 -23.51 -20.08
C PRO A 87 -3.56 -22.03 -19.70
N PHE A 88 -2.81 -21.85 -18.60
CA PHE A 88 -2.24 -20.56 -18.23
C PHE A 88 -0.96 -20.30 -19.04
N ASP A 89 -0.78 -19.06 -19.47
CA ASP A 89 0.47 -18.59 -20.06
C ASP A 89 1.50 -18.15 -19.00
N VAL A 90 1.03 -17.65 -17.83
CA VAL A 90 1.89 -17.16 -16.74
C VAL A 90 1.19 -17.38 -15.40
N LEU A 91 1.94 -17.81 -14.39
CA LEU A 91 1.54 -17.78 -12.98
C LEU A 91 2.26 -16.62 -12.29
N HIS A 92 1.52 -15.62 -11.80
CA HIS A 92 2.11 -14.46 -11.13
C HIS A 92 1.63 -14.37 -9.68
N ALA A 93 2.54 -14.54 -8.74
CA ALA A 93 2.26 -14.47 -7.31
C ALA A 93 2.69 -13.14 -6.69
N TYR A 94 1.86 -12.65 -5.79
CA TYR A 94 2.18 -11.55 -4.89
C TYR A 94 2.58 -12.12 -3.53
N PHE A 95 3.79 -11.82 -3.08
CA PHE A 95 4.56 -12.36 -1.97
C PHE A 95 5.35 -13.64 -2.31
N LEU A 96 6.54 -13.73 -1.72
CA LEU A 96 7.42 -14.91 -1.78
C LEU A 96 6.90 -16.09 -0.93
N THR A 97 6.05 -15.82 0.05
CA THR A 97 5.57 -16.79 1.03
C THR A 97 4.70 -17.87 0.38
N GLN A 98 3.47 -18.06 0.83
CA GLN A 98 2.59 -19.12 0.36
C GLN A 98 2.28 -19.01 -1.14
N ALA A 99 1.85 -17.82 -1.58
CA ALA A 99 1.50 -17.58 -2.99
C ALA A 99 2.71 -17.80 -3.93
N GLY A 100 3.87 -17.26 -3.56
CA GLY A 100 5.10 -17.39 -4.34
C GLY A 100 5.61 -18.83 -4.41
N PHE A 101 5.57 -19.54 -3.29
CA PHE A 101 5.93 -20.95 -3.24
C PHE A 101 5.04 -21.77 -4.17
N VAL A 102 3.72 -21.66 -4.02
CA VAL A 102 2.76 -22.47 -4.83
C VAL A 102 2.86 -22.12 -6.31
N ALA A 103 2.95 -20.83 -6.66
CA ALA A 103 3.10 -20.40 -8.07
C ALA A 103 4.38 -20.97 -8.69
N THR A 104 5.49 -20.94 -7.96
CA THR A 104 6.77 -21.45 -8.43
C THR A 104 6.75 -22.98 -8.58
N TYR A 105 6.20 -23.68 -7.59
CA TYR A 105 6.11 -25.13 -7.61
C TYR A 105 5.17 -25.62 -8.73
N ALA A 106 3.97 -25.02 -8.84
CA ALA A 106 3.02 -25.33 -9.90
C ALA A 106 3.58 -24.98 -11.30
N GLY A 107 4.29 -23.84 -11.41
CA GLY A 107 4.94 -23.45 -12.66
C GLY A 107 5.93 -24.48 -13.16
N LYS A 108 6.77 -25.02 -12.28
CA LYS A 108 7.69 -26.11 -12.64
C LYS A 108 6.97 -27.40 -13.02
N TYR A 109 5.93 -27.75 -12.27
CA TYR A 109 5.16 -28.97 -12.54
C TYR A 109 4.42 -28.92 -13.89
N LEU A 110 3.87 -27.76 -14.24
CA LEU A 110 3.06 -27.54 -15.43
C LEU A 110 3.87 -27.04 -16.64
N ASN A 111 5.16 -26.79 -16.46
CA ASN A 111 6.02 -26.11 -17.44
C ASN A 111 5.44 -24.72 -17.86
N VAL A 112 4.98 -23.95 -16.86
CA VAL A 112 4.43 -22.59 -17.04
C VAL A 112 5.35 -21.61 -16.32
N PRO A 113 5.78 -20.50 -16.97
CA PRO A 113 6.63 -19.53 -16.32
C PRO A 113 5.95 -18.90 -15.10
N SER A 114 6.71 -18.78 -14.01
CA SER A 114 6.27 -18.17 -12.75
C SER A 114 6.95 -16.83 -12.49
N VAL A 115 6.16 -15.82 -12.15
CA VAL A 115 6.61 -14.52 -11.66
C VAL A 115 6.28 -14.42 -10.19
N VAL A 116 7.22 -13.96 -9.36
CA VAL A 116 6.95 -13.71 -7.93
C VAL A 116 7.33 -12.28 -7.58
N SER A 117 6.36 -11.54 -7.03
CA SER A 117 6.51 -10.14 -6.67
C SER A 117 6.75 -9.94 -5.18
N ILE A 118 7.94 -9.46 -4.81
CA ILE A 118 8.28 -9.05 -3.45
C ILE A 118 7.57 -7.72 -3.13
N ARG A 119 6.96 -7.62 -1.94
CA ARG A 119 6.18 -6.44 -1.53
C ARG A 119 6.57 -5.85 -0.16
N GLY A 120 7.58 -6.40 0.50
CA GLY A 120 8.15 -5.93 1.76
C GLY A 120 8.04 -6.94 2.90
N ASN A 121 6.87 -7.13 3.49
CA ASN A 121 6.71 -8.03 4.66
C ASN A 121 7.15 -9.48 4.40
N ASP A 122 7.07 -9.94 3.18
CA ASP A 122 7.48 -11.28 2.76
C ASP A 122 8.99 -11.49 2.85
N ILE A 123 9.79 -10.48 2.58
CA ILE A 123 11.25 -10.56 2.73
C ILE A 123 11.74 -10.01 4.09
N GLU A 124 11.02 -9.06 4.67
CA GLU A 124 11.44 -8.40 5.92
C GLU A 124 11.09 -9.19 7.18
N ARG A 125 10.04 -9.99 7.15
CA ARG A 125 9.54 -10.74 8.30
C ARG A 125 9.53 -12.25 8.06
N ALA A 126 9.00 -12.69 6.92
CA ALA A 126 8.87 -14.10 6.63
C ALA A 126 10.22 -14.80 6.46
N ALA A 127 11.24 -14.09 6.00
CA ALA A 127 12.61 -14.59 5.93
C ALA A 127 13.23 -14.93 7.31
N PHE A 128 12.66 -14.40 8.40
CA PHE A 128 13.08 -14.69 9.78
C PHE A 128 12.10 -15.58 10.53
N ASP A 129 11.07 -16.09 9.84
CA ASP A 129 10.09 -17.03 10.38
C ASP A 129 10.46 -18.45 9.90
N PRO A 130 10.91 -19.35 10.79
CA PRO A 130 11.33 -20.71 10.41
C PRO A 130 10.26 -21.49 9.62
N ALA A 131 8.97 -21.25 9.91
CA ALA A 131 7.86 -21.91 9.23
C ALA A 131 7.65 -21.43 7.79
N ARG A 132 8.18 -20.24 7.42
CA ARG A 132 7.98 -19.60 6.12
C ARG A 132 9.27 -19.46 5.32
N PHE A 133 10.40 -19.55 5.98
CA PHE A 133 11.71 -19.33 5.37
C PHE A 133 11.96 -20.25 4.18
N SER A 134 11.68 -21.55 4.33
CA SER A 134 11.88 -22.53 3.26
C SER A 134 11.02 -22.21 2.02
N HIS A 135 9.77 -21.83 2.19
CA HIS A 135 8.88 -21.44 1.10
C HIS A 135 9.38 -20.16 0.42
N THR A 136 9.77 -19.15 1.22
CA THR A 136 10.31 -17.88 0.73
C THR A 136 11.59 -18.10 -0.08
N LEU A 137 12.52 -18.91 0.44
CA LEU A 137 13.78 -19.20 -0.23
C LEU A 137 13.56 -20.00 -1.51
N TYR A 138 12.69 -21.03 -1.46
CA TYR A 138 12.35 -21.82 -2.65
C TYR A 138 11.77 -20.93 -3.77
N ALA A 139 10.82 -20.06 -3.46
CA ALA A 139 10.24 -19.13 -4.42
C ALA A 139 11.30 -18.18 -4.98
N LEU A 140 12.15 -17.61 -4.11
CA LEU A 140 13.23 -16.70 -4.52
C LEU A 140 14.23 -17.39 -5.46
N GLN A 141 14.59 -18.64 -5.19
CA GLN A 141 15.58 -19.39 -5.99
C GLN A 141 15.02 -19.90 -7.32
N ASN A 142 13.77 -20.32 -7.35
CA ASN A 142 13.24 -21.17 -8.40
C ASN A 142 12.18 -20.51 -9.31
N ALA A 143 11.64 -19.32 -8.95
CA ALA A 143 10.74 -18.61 -9.85
C ALA A 143 11.44 -18.24 -11.16
N SER A 144 10.72 -18.28 -12.28
CA SER A 144 11.26 -17.87 -13.59
C SER A 144 11.76 -16.43 -13.56
N VAL A 145 10.99 -15.53 -12.92
CA VAL A 145 11.39 -14.14 -12.64
C VAL A 145 10.92 -13.72 -11.26
N VAL A 146 11.76 -12.95 -10.58
CA VAL A 146 11.39 -12.24 -9.33
C VAL A 146 11.31 -10.75 -9.62
N THR A 147 10.25 -10.10 -9.15
CA THR A 147 10.06 -8.66 -9.24
C THR A 147 9.93 -8.03 -7.85
N THR A 148 10.09 -6.73 -7.77
CA THR A 148 9.80 -5.95 -6.57
C THR A 148 9.31 -4.56 -6.93
N ASN A 149 8.66 -3.89 -5.98
CA ASN A 149 8.17 -2.53 -6.17
C ASN A 149 9.09 -1.45 -5.56
N ALA A 150 10.22 -1.83 -4.94
CA ALA A 150 11.12 -0.89 -4.27
C ALA A 150 12.59 -1.32 -4.40
N SER A 151 13.49 -0.37 -4.66
CA SER A 151 14.93 -0.62 -4.81
C SER A 151 15.59 -1.18 -3.54
N GLU A 152 15.11 -0.76 -2.36
CA GLU A 152 15.60 -1.29 -1.09
C GLU A 152 15.33 -2.79 -0.95
N LEU A 153 14.16 -3.24 -1.44
CA LEU A 153 13.79 -4.65 -1.40
C LEU A 153 14.64 -5.52 -2.34
N VAL A 154 15.18 -4.95 -3.43
CA VAL A 154 16.17 -5.64 -4.28
C VAL A 154 17.39 -6.01 -3.46
N LYS A 155 17.94 -5.04 -2.70
CA LYS A 155 19.12 -5.26 -1.84
C LYS A 155 18.85 -6.31 -0.76
N LYS A 156 17.69 -6.22 -0.11
CA LYS A 156 17.29 -7.18 0.93
C LYS A 156 17.13 -8.60 0.37
N ALA A 157 16.51 -8.76 -0.78
CA ALA A 157 16.31 -10.07 -1.40
C ALA A 157 17.63 -10.69 -1.89
N LYS A 158 18.53 -9.88 -2.46
CA LYS A 158 19.87 -10.34 -2.86
C LYS A 158 20.72 -10.84 -1.70
N ALA A 159 20.49 -10.38 -0.48
CA ALA A 159 21.16 -10.89 0.71
C ALA A 159 20.79 -12.37 1.04
N PHE A 160 19.63 -12.85 0.59
CA PHE A 160 19.21 -14.24 0.76
C PHE A 160 19.61 -15.13 -0.43
N PHE A 161 19.54 -14.58 -1.63
CA PHE A 161 19.91 -15.27 -2.86
C PHE A 161 20.26 -14.27 -3.95
N ASP A 162 21.49 -14.33 -4.48
CA ASP A 162 21.93 -13.42 -5.54
C ASP A 162 21.37 -13.84 -6.90
N ARG A 163 20.40 -13.08 -7.36
CA ARG A 163 19.78 -13.19 -8.68
C ARG A 163 19.31 -11.84 -9.18
N ASP A 164 19.01 -11.75 -10.48
CA ASP A 164 18.36 -10.58 -11.05
C ASP A 164 16.92 -10.45 -10.55
N ILE A 165 16.60 -9.24 -10.10
CA ILE A 165 15.29 -8.86 -9.60
C ILE A 165 14.85 -7.61 -10.36
N ILE A 166 13.69 -7.69 -11.01
CA ILE A 166 13.16 -6.61 -11.83
C ILE A 166 12.34 -5.65 -10.97
N LEU A 167 12.67 -4.36 -11.05
CA LEU A 167 11.91 -3.31 -10.38
C LEU A 167 10.66 -2.95 -11.20
N ILE A 168 9.48 -3.16 -10.62
CA ILE A 168 8.18 -2.74 -11.17
C ILE A 168 7.45 -1.97 -10.08
N PRO A 169 7.55 -0.63 -10.07
CA PRO A 169 6.88 0.22 -9.09
C PRO A 169 5.36 0.11 -9.16
N ASN A 170 4.70 0.46 -8.05
CA ASN A 170 3.24 0.61 -8.04
C ASN A 170 2.83 1.81 -8.90
N GLY A 171 1.77 1.65 -9.69
CA GLY A 171 1.12 2.74 -10.41
C GLY A 171 -0.05 3.34 -9.63
N ILE A 172 -0.34 4.60 -9.88
CA ILE A 172 -1.48 5.34 -9.30
C ILE A 172 -2.38 5.84 -10.43
N ASP A 173 -3.68 5.81 -10.17
CA ASP A 173 -4.70 6.43 -11.01
C ASP A 173 -4.64 7.96 -10.84
N THR A 174 -3.96 8.65 -11.74
CA THR A 174 -3.77 10.10 -11.69
C THR A 174 -4.99 10.91 -12.11
N ASP A 175 -6.02 10.26 -12.67
CA ASP A 175 -7.31 10.88 -12.98
C ASP A 175 -8.23 10.84 -11.77
N HIS A 176 -8.11 9.80 -10.95
CA HIS A 176 -8.79 9.67 -9.68
C HIS A 176 -8.11 10.46 -8.57
N PHE A 177 -6.80 10.24 -8.34
CA PHE A 177 -5.98 11.00 -7.39
C PHE A 177 -5.45 12.26 -8.07
N LYS A 178 -6.13 13.37 -7.86
CA LYS A 178 -5.78 14.69 -8.39
C LYS A 178 -6.13 15.81 -7.42
N PRO A 179 -5.53 17.00 -7.59
CA PRO A 179 -5.93 18.17 -6.82
C PRO A 179 -7.40 18.49 -7.01
N LEU A 180 -8.12 18.75 -5.92
CA LEU A 180 -9.49 19.24 -5.93
C LEU A 180 -9.51 20.72 -5.59
N GLU A 181 -10.42 21.49 -6.20
CA GLU A 181 -10.56 22.92 -5.96
C GLU A 181 -10.93 23.25 -4.50
N GLN A 182 -10.45 24.39 -3.98
CA GLN A 182 -10.61 24.79 -2.57
C GLN A 182 -12.09 24.89 -2.10
N ILE A 183 -13.01 25.28 -2.97
CA ILE A 183 -14.44 25.38 -2.64
C ILE A 183 -15.02 23.99 -2.37
N SER A 184 -14.56 22.98 -3.10
CA SER A 184 -14.91 21.57 -2.82
C SER A 184 -14.37 21.12 -1.46
N ARG A 185 -13.24 21.63 -1.00
CA ARG A 185 -12.66 21.36 0.32
C ARG A 185 -13.62 21.76 1.46
N LEU A 186 -14.15 22.99 1.44
CA LEU A 186 -14.98 23.53 2.53
C LEU A 186 -16.34 22.81 2.63
N LEU A 187 -16.99 22.61 1.49
CA LEU A 187 -18.30 21.94 1.42
C LEU A 187 -18.19 20.45 1.77
N GLN A 188 -17.07 19.82 1.47
CA GLN A 188 -16.82 18.41 1.77
C GLN A 188 -16.38 18.20 3.22
N THR A 189 -15.61 19.10 3.81
CA THR A 189 -15.29 19.06 5.24
C THR A 189 -16.57 19.05 6.09
N MET A 190 -17.57 19.82 5.69
CA MET A 190 -18.88 19.84 6.37
C MET A 190 -19.72 18.56 6.14
N ARG A 191 -19.45 17.78 5.08
CA ARG A 191 -20.17 16.53 4.77
C ARG A 191 -19.42 15.26 5.16
N LEU A 192 -18.07 15.31 5.24
CA LEU A 192 -17.20 14.14 5.46
C LEU A 192 -16.91 13.86 6.94
N ILE A 193 -17.29 14.78 7.84
CA ILE A 193 -17.29 14.52 9.28
C ILE A 193 -18.75 14.16 9.64
N PRO A 194 -19.11 12.87 9.69
CA PRO A 194 -20.45 12.48 10.08
C PRO A 194 -20.71 12.98 11.51
N PRO A 195 -21.87 13.58 11.79
CA PRO A 195 -22.24 13.97 13.15
C PRO A 195 -22.37 12.77 14.11
N GLU A 196 -22.37 11.55 13.56
CA GLU A 196 -22.66 10.30 14.25
C GLU A 196 -21.64 9.19 13.94
N ALA A 197 -20.34 9.46 14.05
CA ALA A 197 -19.40 8.36 14.30
C ALA A 197 -19.62 7.91 15.76
N SER A 198 -20.87 7.48 16.03
CA SER A 198 -21.36 7.01 17.32
C SER A 198 -20.66 5.72 17.69
N GLY A 199 -19.73 5.79 18.61
CA GLY A 199 -18.96 4.70 19.15
C GLY A 199 -17.50 5.06 19.43
N LEU A 200 -17.04 6.21 18.97
CA LEU A 200 -15.79 6.79 19.42
C LEU A 200 -16.09 7.68 20.64
N PRO A 201 -15.27 7.61 21.72
CA PRO A 201 -15.36 8.55 22.81
C PRO A 201 -15.38 9.97 22.25
N SER A 202 -15.95 10.93 22.98
CA SER A 202 -16.19 12.34 22.62
C SER A 202 -14.97 13.16 22.15
N TYR A 203 -14.10 12.58 21.36
CA TYR A 203 -12.97 13.21 20.67
C TYR A 203 -13.44 14.18 19.56
N PHE A 204 -14.73 14.17 19.24
CA PHE A 204 -15.40 15.09 18.32
C PHE A 204 -16.00 16.30 19.04
N GLY A 205 -15.27 16.89 19.96
CA GLY A 205 -15.56 18.24 20.39
C GLY A 205 -15.27 19.22 19.26
N MET A 206 -16.18 19.38 18.27
CA MET A 206 -16.13 20.51 17.36
C MET A 206 -16.31 21.81 18.14
N LYS A 207 -15.26 22.30 18.77
CA LYS A 207 -15.08 23.74 18.86
C LYS A 207 -14.74 24.16 17.44
N GLN A 208 -15.54 25.06 16.88
CA GLN A 208 -15.38 25.62 15.54
C GLN A 208 -13.89 25.86 15.25
N THR A 209 -13.27 24.95 14.45
CA THR A 209 -11.92 25.20 13.96
C THR A 209 -12.02 26.40 13.07
N SER A 210 -11.14 27.38 13.24
CA SER A 210 -11.04 28.49 12.31
C SER A 210 -10.93 27.90 10.89
N PRO A 211 -11.73 28.33 9.90
CA PRO A 211 -11.62 27.84 8.53
C PRO A 211 -10.26 28.07 7.88
N PHE A 212 -9.35 28.73 8.58
CA PHE A 212 -7.99 29.09 8.14
C PHE A 212 -6.89 28.24 8.81
N GLN A 213 -7.26 27.22 9.63
CA GLN A 213 -6.25 26.40 10.29
C GLN A 213 -5.67 25.38 9.32
N LEU A 214 -4.33 25.36 9.17
CA LEU A 214 -3.64 24.41 8.31
C LEU A 214 -3.73 22.99 8.86
N THR A 215 -3.75 22.00 7.97
CA THR A 215 -3.95 20.59 8.29
C THR A 215 -2.73 19.76 7.91
N VAL A 216 -2.19 19.04 8.89
CA VAL A 216 -1.23 17.96 8.67
C VAL A 216 -2.01 16.65 8.54
N GLY A 217 -1.74 15.86 7.52
CA GLY A 217 -2.48 14.63 7.24
C GLY A 217 -1.61 13.37 7.26
N PHE A 218 -2.21 12.28 7.73
CA PHE A 218 -1.68 10.93 7.66
C PHE A 218 -2.76 10.01 7.09
N VAL A 219 -2.39 9.03 6.26
CA VAL A 219 -3.33 8.05 5.68
C VAL A 219 -2.84 6.62 5.94
N GLY A 220 -3.72 5.81 6.52
CA GLY A 220 -3.50 4.40 6.79
C GLY A 220 -3.82 3.96 8.22
N GLU A 221 -3.52 2.70 8.55
CA GLU A 221 -3.61 2.20 9.91
C GLU A 221 -2.46 2.78 10.75
N LEU A 222 -2.77 3.71 11.66
CA LEU A 222 -1.77 4.33 12.53
C LEU A 222 -1.35 3.35 13.63
N ARG A 223 -0.06 3.03 13.64
CA ARG A 223 0.57 2.07 14.56
C ARG A 223 2.06 2.35 14.67
N GLU A 224 2.75 1.70 15.62
CA GLU A 224 4.18 1.92 15.86
C GLU A 224 5.02 1.81 14.57
N LYS A 225 4.84 0.73 13.79
CA LYS A 225 5.55 0.55 12.49
C LYS A 225 5.35 1.74 11.54
N LYS A 226 4.21 2.43 11.62
CA LYS A 226 3.84 3.58 10.78
C LYS A 226 4.20 4.92 11.41
N GLY A 227 4.96 4.89 12.51
CA GLY A 227 5.50 6.07 13.15
C GLY A 227 4.55 6.74 14.15
N LEU A 228 3.59 6.02 14.74
CA LEU A 228 2.68 6.54 15.76
C LEU A 228 3.44 7.31 16.87
N LYS A 229 4.48 6.66 17.43
CA LYS A 229 5.29 7.20 18.54
C LYS A 229 6.22 8.36 18.13
N VAL A 230 6.31 8.65 16.84
CA VAL A 230 7.06 9.79 16.27
C VAL A 230 6.11 10.90 15.87
N LEU A 231 5.00 10.55 15.23
CA LEU A 231 4.03 11.52 14.70
C LEU A 231 3.37 12.34 15.80
N LEU A 232 2.90 11.68 16.87
CA LEU A 232 2.17 12.40 17.91
C LEU A 232 3.05 13.40 18.67
N PRO A 233 4.28 13.05 19.15
CA PRO A 233 5.18 14.03 19.75
C PRO A 233 5.60 15.14 18.79
N ALA A 234 5.88 14.82 17.53
CA ALA A 234 6.20 15.83 16.51
C ALA A 234 5.05 16.80 16.31
N PHE A 235 3.82 16.30 16.22
CA PHE A 235 2.63 17.14 16.10
C PHE A 235 2.40 18.04 17.31
N ALA A 236 2.64 17.53 18.53
CA ALA A 236 2.57 18.36 19.75
C ALA A 236 3.56 19.55 19.67
N GLN A 237 4.80 19.30 19.23
CA GLN A 237 5.81 20.36 19.02
C GLN A 237 5.37 21.38 17.95
N VAL A 238 4.79 20.90 16.85
CA VAL A 238 4.23 21.79 15.80
C VAL A 238 3.14 22.67 16.38
N ASN A 239 2.19 22.10 17.12
CA ASN A 239 1.04 22.82 17.65
C ASN A 239 1.42 23.87 18.71
N GLN A 240 2.51 23.65 19.47
CA GLN A 240 3.06 24.65 20.39
C GLN A 240 3.53 25.93 19.68
N LYS A 241 4.08 25.80 18.47
CA LYS A 241 4.58 26.94 17.68
C LYS A 241 3.49 27.52 16.76
N ARG A 242 2.63 26.67 16.23
CA ARG A 242 1.56 27.05 15.30
C ARG A 242 0.32 26.19 15.51
N PRO A 243 -0.83 26.75 15.89
CA PRO A 243 -2.10 26.03 15.94
C PRO A 243 -2.40 25.34 14.62
N THR A 244 -2.53 24.03 14.65
CA THR A 244 -2.62 23.17 13.47
C THR A 244 -3.52 21.98 13.77
N THR A 245 -4.19 21.42 12.77
CA THR A 245 -5.01 20.22 12.88
C THR A 245 -4.22 18.99 12.40
N LEU A 246 -4.30 17.87 13.10
CA LEU A 246 -3.85 16.56 12.63
C LEU A 246 -5.05 15.74 12.14
N LEU A 247 -5.06 15.39 10.87
CA LEU A 247 -6.06 14.54 10.23
C LEU A 247 -5.47 13.14 10.00
N ILE A 248 -5.95 12.16 10.74
CA ILE A 248 -5.60 10.73 10.59
C ILE A 248 -6.72 10.07 9.79
N VAL A 249 -6.49 9.79 8.52
CA VAL A 249 -7.44 9.09 7.64
C VAL A 249 -7.18 7.59 7.74
N GLY A 250 -7.97 6.93 8.55
CA GLY A 250 -7.80 5.52 8.91
C GLY A 250 -8.09 5.28 10.37
N VAL A 251 -7.64 4.13 10.86
CA VAL A 251 -7.83 3.70 12.25
C VAL A 251 -6.52 3.72 13.02
N VAL A 252 -6.61 3.91 14.32
CA VAL A 252 -5.50 3.58 15.23
C VAL A 252 -5.62 2.09 15.56
N ARG A 253 -4.52 1.35 15.37
CA ARG A 253 -4.49 -0.09 15.62
C ARG A 253 -4.83 -0.40 17.08
N GLN A 254 -5.71 -1.38 17.31
CA GLN A 254 -6.08 -1.82 18.64
C GLN A 254 -4.89 -2.44 19.40
N GLY A 255 -5.00 -2.48 20.74
CA GLY A 255 -3.96 -2.96 21.64
C GLY A 255 -3.02 -1.83 22.08
N GLU A 256 -1.73 -2.10 22.19
CA GLU A 256 -0.71 -1.17 22.69
C GLU A 256 -0.66 0.16 21.93
N ASP A 257 -0.87 0.15 20.62
CA ASP A 257 -0.90 1.36 19.80
C ASP A 257 -2.06 2.28 20.19
N LYS A 258 -3.26 1.70 20.42
CA LYS A 258 -4.44 2.46 20.85
C LYS A 258 -4.28 2.99 22.27
N GLN A 259 -3.73 2.17 23.16
CA GLN A 259 -3.44 2.59 24.52
C GLN A 259 -2.49 3.79 24.53
N PHE A 260 -1.37 3.73 23.80
CA PHE A 260 -0.44 4.85 23.69
C PHE A 260 -1.10 6.10 23.12
N PHE A 261 -1.96 5.94 22.10
CA PHE A 261 -2.70 7.06 21.50
C PHE A 261 -3.62 7.74 22.53
N ASP A 262 -4.37 6.95 23.32
CA ASP A 262 -5.32 7.46 24.31
C ASP A 262 -4.62 8.15 25.50
N GLU A 263 -3.53 7.56 25.97
CA GLU A 263 -2.67 8.16 27.00
C GLU A 263 -2.09 9.50 26.51
N PHE A 264 -1.56 9.53 25.29
CA PHE A 264 -1.03 10.75 24.68
C PHE A 264 -2.10 11.84 24.55
N PHE A 265 -3.28 11.47 24.07
CA PHE A 265 -4.40 12.42 23.94
C PHE A 265 -4.86 12.97 25.28
N THR A 266 -4.89 12.15 26.34
CA THR A 266 -5.23 12.56 27.70
C THR A 266 -4.23 13.58 28.26
N LEU A 267 -2.95 13.41 27.95
CA LEU A 267 -1.89 14.34 28.37
C LEU A 267 -1.88 15.65 27.56
N HIS A 268 -2.50 15.64 26.36
CA HIS A 268 -2.51 16.78 25.44
C HIS A 268 -3.94 17.15 24.97
N PRO A 269 -4.86 17.50 25.88
CA PRO A 269 -6.29 17.67 25.58
C PRO A 269 -6.61 18.85 24.64
N ASN A 270 -5.65 19.76 24.43
CA ASN A 270 -5.82 20.93 23.57
C ASN A 270 -5.40 20.66 22.11
N LEU A 271 -4.81 19.51 21.81
CA LEU A 271 -4.45 19.16 20.44
C LEU A 271 -5.70 18.81 19.61
N GLN A 272 -5.76 19.36 18.43
CA GLN A 272 -6.82 19.05 17.47
C GLN A 272 -6.39 17.87 16.60
N ILE A 273 -6.84 16.68 16.97
CA ILE A 273 -6.55 15.42 16.26
C ILE A 273 -7.88 14.78 15.87
N PHE A 274 -8.06 14.56 14.57
CA PHE A 274 -9.24 13.88 14.01
C PHE A 274 -8.83 12.54 13.44
N VAL A 275 -9.56 11.47 13.84
CA VAL A 275 -9.40 10.10 13.33
C VAL A 275 -10.70 9.73 12.61
N THR A 276 -10.62 9.49 11.30
CA THR A 276 -11.82 9.28 10.46
C THR A 276 -12.40 7.86 10.56
N GLY A 277 -11.61 6.90 11.04
CA GLY A 277 -11.93 5.50 10.80
C GLY A 277 -11.61 5.07 9.35
N PHE A 278 -12.11 3.92 8.95
CA PHE A 278 -11.93 3.41 7.60
C PHE A 278 -12.65 4.28 6.57
N ILE A 279 -11.92 4.70 5.55
CA ILE A 279 -12.45 5.45 4.40
C ILE A 279 -12.32 4.59 3.14
N SER A 280 -13.35 4.60 2.33
CA SER A 280 -13.34 3.92 1.03
C SER A 280 -12.22 4.49 0.14
N PRO A 281 -11.46 3.65 -0.60
CA PRO A 281 -10.45 4.14 -1.54
C PRO A 281 -10.98 5.17 -2.55
N GLY A 282 -12.25 5.06 -2.94
CA GLY A 282 -12.92 6.02 -3.82
C GLY A 282 -13.03 7.45 -3.25
N ASP A 283 -13.05 7.58 -1.92
CA ASP A 283 -13.23 8.87 -1.25
C ASP A 283 -11.90 9.50 -0.80
N LEU A 284 -10.79 8.75 -0.84
CA LEU A 284 -9.49 9.22 -0.38
C LEU A 284 -9.00 10.54 -1.03
N PRO A 285 -9.22 10.81 -2.33
CA PRO A 285 -8.83 12.08 -2.93
C PRO A 285 -9.40 13.30 -2.22
N HIS A 286 -10.60 13.21 -1.69
CA HIS A 286 -11.23 14.29 -0.92
C HIS A 286 -10.46 14.57 0.37
N TYR A 287 -10.04 13.52 1.08
CA TYR A 287 -9.27 13.65 2.31
C TYR A 287 -7.85 14.17 2.06
N TYR A 288 -7.18 13.71 0.99
CA TYR A 288 -5.90 14.30 0.59
C TYR A 288 -6.03 15.78 0.29
N SER A 289 -7.14 16.22 -0.32
CA SER A 289 -7.36 17.63 -0.63
C SER A 289 -7.50 18.53 0.61
N LEU A 290 -7.88 17.97 1.76
CA LEU A 290 -7.97 18.70 3.04
C LEU A 290 -6.58 18.93 3.68
N MET A 291 -5.56 18.22 3.25
CA MET A 291 -4.23 18.30 3.85
C MET A 291 -3.40 19.39 3.21
N ASP A 292 -2.76 20.23 4.01
CA ASP A 292 -1.75 21.19 3.56
C ASP A 292 -0.37 20.57 3.50
N VAL A 293 -0.10 19.61 4.39
CA VAL A 293 1.12 18.79 4.42
C VAL A 293 0.73 17.33 4.68
N PHE A 294 1.20 16.41 3.86
CA PHE A 294 1.07 14.98 4.11
C PHE A 294 2.33 14.44 4.79
N VAL A 295 2.17 13.59 5.81
CA VAL A 295 3.30 13.01 6.55
C VAL A 295 3.29 11.49 6.48
N HIS A 296 4.47 10.89 6.26
CA HIS A 296 4.67 9.44 6.23
C HIS A 296 5.89 9.05 7.09
N PRO A 297 5.78 9.10 8.43
CA PRO A 297 6.89 8.88 9.34
C PRO A 297 7.13 7.40 9.66
N SER A 298 6.93 6.53 8.67
CA SER A 298 7.06 5.07 8.83
C SER A 298 8.47 4.66 9.23
N LEU A 299 8.55 3.63 10.08
CA LEU A 299 9.82 2.98 10.44
C LEU A 299 10.19 1.85 9.45
N ARG A 300 9.20 1.29 8.76
CA ARG A 300 9.36 0.26 7.72
C ARG A 300 8.17 0.26 6.77
N ASP A 301 8.46 0.21 5.48
CA ASP A 301 7.45 0.05 4.43
C ASP A 301 8.04 -0.65 3.19
N GLY A 302 7.18 -1.04 2.23
CA GLY A 302 7.58 -1.30 0.85
C GLY A 302 7.56 0.02 0.05
N LEU A 303 6.86 0.06 -1.09
CA LEU A 303 6.50 1.32 -1.74
C LEU A 303 5.11 1.74 -1.25
N PRO A 304 5.01 2.80 -0.40
CA PRO A 304 3.74 3.16 0.24
C PRO A 304 2.79 3.85 -0.76
N ASN A 305 1.63 3.22 -1.05
CA ASN A 305 0.61 3.83 -1.91
C ASN A 305 0.17 5.21 -1.41
N ALA A 306 0.05 5.40 -0.09
CA ALA A 306 -0.38 6.68 0.50
C ALA A 306 0.56 7.86 0.14
N VAL A 307 1.87 7.60 -0.02
CA VAL A 307 2.82 8.61 -0.52
C VAL A 307 2.54 8.93 -1.98
N LEU A 308 2.37 7.89 -2.82
CA LEU A 308 2.05 8.08 -4.24
C LEU A 308 0.72 8.82 -4.44
N GLU A 309 -0.29 8.47 -3.64
CA GLU A 309 -1.62 9.09 -3.67
C GLU A 309 -1.56 10.57 -3.24
N ALA A 310 -0.84 10.88 -2.14
CA ALA A 310 -0.65 12.25 -1.68
C ALA A 310 0.06 13.11 -2.72
N MET A 311 1.15 12.58 -3.31
CA MET A 311 1.89 13.24 -4.37
C MET A 311 1.03 13.45 -5.62
N ALA A 312 0.23 12.45 -6.01
CA ALA A 312 -0.73 12.58 -7.12
C ALA A 312 -1.78 13.68 -6.86
N CYS A 313 -2.20 13.85 -5.61
CA CYS A 313 -3.09 14.93 -5.17
C CYS A 313 -2.38 16.27 -4.96
N GLU A 314 -1.13 16.42 -5.41
CA GLU A 314 -0.34 17.66 -5.28
C GLU A 314 -0.09 18.09 -3.83
N ARG A 315 -0.02 17.11 -2.91
CA ARG A 315 0.32 17.41 -1.51
C ARG A 315 1.82 17.36 -1.31
N PRO A 316 2.42 18.40 -0.66
CA PRO A 316 3.81 18.33 -0.24
C PRO A 316 3.95 17.22 0.81
N VAL A 317 4.94 16.38 0.62
CA VAL A 317 5.18 15.19 1.45
C VAL A 317 6.37 15.42 2.38
N VAL A 318 6.23 15.05 3.65
CA VAL A 318 7.34 14.82 4.58
C VAL A 318 7.39 13.34 4.91
N ALA A 319 8.48 12.65 4.60
CA ALA A 319 8.58 11.22 4.77
C ALA A 319 9.94 10.78 5.32
N THR A 320 9.98 9.59 5.90
CA THR A 320 11.21 8.91 6.31
C THR A 320 11.78 8.07 5.17
N PRO A 321 13.12 7.89 5.08
CA PRO A 321 13.80 7.22 3.98
C PRO A 321 13.71 5.69 4.10
N VAL A 322 12.50 5.13 4.14
CA VAL A 322 12.28 3.68 4.33
C VAL A 322 11.62 3.06 3.09
N GLY A 323 12.02 1.84 2.77
CA GLY A 323 11.48 1.09 1.63
C GLY A 323 11.68 1.83 0.31
N GLY A 324 10.59 1.94 -0.47
CA GLY A 324 10.58 2.64 -1.76
C GLY A 324 10.35 4.14 -1.69
N VAL A 325 10.36 4.75 -0.50
CA VAL A 325 10.16 6.21 -0.39
C VAL A 325 11.21 6.97 -1.17
N LEU A 326 12.50 6.56 -1.09
CA LEU A 326 13.59 7.21 -1.82
C LEU A 326 13.56 6.97 -3.34
N ASP A 327 12.79 6.01 -3.81
CA ASP A 327 12.57 5.81 -5.24
C ASP A 327 11.66 6.90 -5.83
N VAL A 328 10.80 7.49 -4.99
CA VAL A 328 9.75 8.45 -5.38
C VAL A 328 10.01 9.85 -4.87
N VAL A 329 10.36 9.99 -3.59
CA VAL A 329 10.59 11.28 -2.94
C VAL A 329 12.06 11.65 -3.02
N LYS A 330 12.34 12.80 -3.66
CA LYS A 330 13.66 13.42 -3.73
C LYS A 330 13.67 14.62 -2.81
N ASP A 331 14.55 14.58 -1.81
CA ASP A 331 14.59 15.63 -0.79
C ASP A 331 14.76 17.02 -1.39
N SER A 332 13.95 17.96 -0.91
CA SER A 332 13.91 19.36 -1.32
C SER A 332 13.55 19.62 -2.80
N GLU A 333 13.34 18.57 -3.61
CA GLU A 333 12.92 18.67 -5.00
C GLU A 333 11.39 18.49 -5.13
N ASN A 334 10.85 17.35 -4.64
CA ASN A 334 9.42 17.01 -4.72
C ASN A 334 8.81 16.56 -3.37
N GLY A 335 9.56 16.73 -2.27
CA GLY A 335 9.17 16.43 -0.90
C GLY A 335 10.29 16.75 0.07
N LEU A 336 10.11 16.43 1.35
CA LEU A 336 11.15 16.53 2.37
C LEU A 336 11.39 15.16 2.99
N ILE A 337 12.66 14.81 3.17
CA ILE A 337 13.08 13.56 3.82
C ILE A 337 13.62 13.89 5.21
N VAL A 338 13.13 13.18 6.22
CA VAL A 338 13.58 13.31 7.62
C VAL A 338 14.07 11.98 8.16
N PRO A 339 14.99 11.94 9.11
CA PRO A 339 15.43 10.69 9.73
C PRO A 339 14.27 9.91 10.35
N ALA A 340 14.33 8.58 10.26
CA ALA A 340 13.36 7.73 10.94
C ALA A 340 13.53 7.83 12.46
N ASN A 341 12.41 7.72 13.19
CA ASN A 341 12.37 7.79 14.65
C ASN A 341 12.87 9.13 15.25
N ASP A 342 12.73 10.23 14.51
CA ASP A 342 13.15 11.58 14.91
C ASP A 342 11.96 12.54 14.85
N ALA A 343 11.33 12.77 16.03
CA ALA A 343 10.17 13.63 16.15
C ALA A 343 10.53 15.12 15.96
N GLU A 344 11.73 15.54 16.32
CA GLU A 344 12.19 16.93 16.20
C GLU A 344 12.41 17.26 14.72
N SER A 345 13.13 16.43 13.96
CA SER A 345 13.31 16.64 12.52
C SER A 345 11.98 16.63 11.78
N LEU A 346 11.04 15.72 12.15
CA LEU A 346 9.70 15.68 11.59
C LEU A 346 8.93 16.96 11.88
N SER A 347 8.94 17.43 13.12
CA SER A 347 8.30 18.69 13.54
C SER A 347 8.84 19.89 12.77
N ASN A 348 10.16 20.01 12.66
CA ASN A 348 10.81 21.13 11.96
C ASN A 348 10.49 21.12 10.45
N ALA A 349 10.46 19.95 9.81
CA ALA A 349 10.08 19.83 8.39
C ALA A 349 8.61 20.19 8.16
N ILE A 350 7.71 19.79 9.06
CA ILE A 350 6.30 20.18 9.02
C ILE A 350 6.17 21.69 9.15
N LEU A 351 6.79 22.30 10.18
CA LEU A 351 6.74 23.75 10.41
C LEU A 351 7.26 24.54 9.21
N LYS A 352 8.38 24.13 8.62
CA LYS A 352 8.94 24.73 7.41
C LYS A 352 7.90 24.79 6.28
N LEU A 353 7.14 23.71 6.08
CA LEU A 353 6.10 23.69 5.06
C LEU A 353 4.85 24.48 5.46
N LEU A 354 4.48 24.51 6.73
CA LEU A 354 3.33 25.28 7.21
C LEU A 354 3.59 26.80 7.15
N GLU A 355 4.82 27.25 7.28
CA GLU A 355 5.23 28.64 7.28
C GLU A 355 5.52 29.18 5.87
N ASP A 356 5.97 28.32 4.95
CA ASP A 356 6.35 28.69 3.58
C ASP A 356 5.34 28.14 2.55
N GLN A 357 4.31 28.93 2.23
CA GLN A 357 3.31 28.55 1.22
C GLN A 357 3.90 28.43 -0.19
N PRO A 358 4.79 29.31 -0.67
CA PRO A 358 5.48 29.11 -1.94
C PRO A 358 6.21 27.77 -2.04
N LEU A 359 6.94 27.38 -0.99
CA LEU A 359 7.63 26.10 -0.91
C LEU A 359 6.63 24.92 -0.95
N ARG A 360 5.53 25.00 -0.18
CA ARG A 360 4.46 23.98 -0.23
C ARG A 360 3.94 23.76 -1.63
N ASN A 361 3.61 24.84 -2.32
CA ASN A 361 3.05 24.80 -3.67
C ASN A 361 4.07 24.23 -4.67
N ARG A 362 5.33 24.66 -4.57
CA ARG A 362 6.41 24.17 -5.45
C ARG A 362 6.62 22.67 -5.29
N LEU A 363 6.76 22.19 -4.04
CA LEU A 363 6.98 20.77 -3.77
C LEU A 363 5.77 19.91 -4.14
N GLY A 364 4.56 20.38 -3.88
CA GLY A 364 3.33 19.69 -4.26
C GLY A 364 3.21 19.50 -5.78
N LYS A 365 3.47 20.57 -6.56
CA LYS A 365 3.47 20.48 -8.04
C LYS A 365 4.53 19.50 -8.55
N ALA A 366 5.77 19.61 -8.07
CA ALA A 366 6.86 18.72 -8.45
C ALA A 366 6.57 17.25 -8.05
N ALA A 367 5.90 17.04 -6.90
CA ALA A 367 5.43 15.73 -6.48
C ALA A 367 4.46 15.12 -7.51
N ARG A 368 3.43 15.87 -7.92
CA ARG A 368 2.45 15.41 -8.91
C ARG A 368 3.10 15.14 -10.27
N GLU A 369 3.97 16.03 -10.75
CA GLU A 369 4.71 15.83 -12.01
C GLU A 369 5.52 14.54 -11.99
N THR A 370 6.18 14.22 -10.86
CA THR A 370 6.90 12.95 -10.67
C THR A 370 5.96 11.74 -10.83
N ILE A 371 4.78 11.77 -10.19
CA ILE A 371 3.81 10.67 -10.28
C ILE A 371 3.28 10.51 -11.70
N GLN A 372 2.89 11.60 -12.36
CA GLN A 372 2.37 11.58 -13.72
C GLN A 372 3.40 11.08 -14.72
N LYS A 373 4.68 11.35 -14.47
CA LYS A 373 5.77 10.92 -15.34
C LYS A 373 6.20 9.48 -15.09
N GLU A 374 6.28 9.02 -13.82
CA GLU A 374 7.00 7.78 -13.50
C GLU A 374 6.12 6.68 -12.84
N PHE A 375 4.97 7.03 -12.22
CA PHE A 375 4.21 6.12 -11.37
C PHE A 375 2.73 6.03 -11.78
N THR A 376 2.43 6.01 -13.07
CA THR A 376 1.06 5.85 -13.57
C THR A 376 0.65 4.38 -13.66
N LEU A 377 -0.67 4.12 -13.64
CA LEU A 377 -1.22 2.78 -13.90
C LEU A 377 -0.72 2.21 -15.24
N GLN A 378 -0.63 3.05 -16.28
CA GLN A 378 -0.16 2.62 -17.60
C GLN A 378 1.29 2.14 -17.56
N LYS A 379 2.17 2.83 -16.83
CA LYS A 379 3.57 2.39 -16.69
C LYS A 379 3.69 1.06 -15.94
N GLU A 380 2.92 0.87 -14.85
CA GLU A 380 2.88 -0.41 -14.14
C GLU A 380 2.41 -1.54 -15.07
N LEU A 381 1.36 -1.29 -15.87
CA LEU A 381 0.86 -2.23 -16.85
C LEU A 381 1.90 -2.56 -17.92
N ASP A 382 2.51 -1.56 -18.54
CA ASP A 382 3.49 -1.73 -19.62
C ASP A 382 4.71 -2.54 -19.17
N LEU A 383 5.21 -2.29 -17.95
CA LEU A 383 6.32 -3.04 -17.38
C LEU A 383 5.95 -4.52 -17.15
N ASN A 384 4.74 -4.80 -16.63
CA ASN A 384 4.27 -6.17 -16.46
C ASN A 384 4.06 -6.87 -17.81
N LEU A 385 3.48 -6.18 -18.80
CA LEU A 385 3.28 -6.75 -20.14
C LEU A 385 4.60 -7.03 -20.87
N LYS A 386 5.58 -6.14 -20.72
CA LYS A 386 6.93 -6.37 -21.25
C LYS A 386 7.55 -7.60 -20.62
N LEU A 387 7.43 -7.75 -19.30
CA LEU A 387 7.90 -8.93 -18.57
C LEU A 387 7.25 -10.22 -19.10
N TYR A 388 5.91 -10.26 -19.19
CA TYR A 388 5.19 -11.46 -19.66
C TYR A 388 5.52 -11.85 -21.10
N LYS A 389 5.71 -10.87 -21.98
CA LYS A 389 6.16 -11.12 -23.37
C LYS A 389 7.54 -11.76 -23.40
N THR A 390 8.47 -11.30 -22.58
CA THR A 390 9.84 -11.85 -22.52
C THR A 390 9.85 -13.30 -22.03
N LEU A 391 8.94 -13.66 -21.12
CA LEU A 391 8.82 -15.03 -20.61
C LEU A 391 8.33 -16.00 -21.68
N ARG A 392 7.37 -15.57 -22.51
CA ARG A 392 6.80 -16.39 -23.57
C ARG A 392 7.75 -16.65 -24.75
N LEU A 393 8.77 -15.81 -24.94
CA LEU A 393 9.75 -15.96 -26.04
C LEU A 393 10.94 -16.87 -25.65
N LYS A 394 10.99 -17.33 -24.39
CA LYS A 394 12.06 -18.22 -23.91
C LYS A 394 11.66 -19.72 -23.94
N ASP A 395 10.39 -19.99 -24.27
CA ASP A 395 9.85 -21.33 -24.53
C ASP A 395 9.94 -21.63 -26.04
#